data_e8e3ae5dfd3e9b7a6f2f693154d013df
#
_entry.id   e8e3ae5dfd3e9b7a6f2f693154d013df
#
_cell.length_a   1.000
_cell.length_b   1.000
_cell.length_c   1.000
_cell.angle_alpha   90.00
_cell.angle_beta   90.00
_cell.angle_gamma   90.00
#
_symmetry.space_group_name_H-M   'P 1'
#
loop_
_entity.id
_entity.type
_entity.pdbx_description
1 polymer ?
#
loop_
_entity_poly.entity_id
_entity_poly.type
_entity_poly.pdbx_seq_one_letter_code
_entity_poly.pdbx_strand_id
1 'polypeptide(L)'
;MVTDHEKQRARYLAGTEGAPPVPPPGGYAGARRAQSPLWPPYTTPGQPTVVTAETVKEPANALGWIALVSGILFALILLGTLFAGGTDLLYGVTMLALQLVVVAVIVAALVTARGRMLGAVALAITLVLNVATVGAMSALQTSASGSYDGRKSDEQKHEEAYPGIKDTDPSEILGQASLEEVRAASESLLADIRERLSDEFGYTWVQAGSEDLRPERNGYGGESMLVEFTSAAWATNEPIQDYDEKLDVMAAIDDVVIQHGLWELYSFNDPSSGLESSMIAKLYGSDDPRTQHTWEYYTENYPEPLRFYANVYDLSNDPTGDFLKTREAQNARTGEPLEGLQLAVLASRLLSEADRAEFEKKLEEYPGF
;
A
#
# COMPACT_ATOMS: atom_id res chain seq x y z
N MET A 1 -22.12 46.20 9.89
CA MET A 1 -23.34 45.43 9.63
C MET A 1 -22.87 44.11 8.96
N VAL A 2 -22.83 43.01 9.72
CA VAL A 2 -22.39 41.70 9.21
C VAL A 2 -23.54 41.15 8.40
N THR A 3 -23.30 40.81 7.14
CA THR A 3 -24.32 40.31 6.23
C THR A 3 -24.76 38.90 6.64
N ASP A 4 -26.01 38.51 6.34
CA ASP A 4 -26.55 37.18 6.68
C ASP A 4 -25.73 36.03 6.12
N HIS A 5 -24.98 36.26 5.02
CA HIS A 5 -24.03 35.28 4.46
C HIS A 5 -22.82 35.01 5.37
N GLU A 6 -22.32 36.00 6.09
CA GLU A 6 -21.21 35.81 7.04
C GLU A 6 -21.67 35.04 8.29
N LYS A 7 -22.90 35.29 8.73
CA LYS A 7 -23.49 34.51 9.84
C LYS A 7 -23.75 33.04 9.46
N GLN A 8 -24.07 32.78 8.23
CA GLN A 8 -24.19 31.39 7.72
C GLN A 8 -22.82 30.70 7.59
N ARG A 9 -21.78 31.40 7.11
CA ARG A 9 -20.41 30.88 7.07
C ARG A 9 -19.85 30.57 8.46
N ALA A 10 -20.08 31.45 9.43
CA ALA A 10 -19.64 31.24 10.82
C ALA A 10 -20.29 30.01 11.48
N ARG A 11 -21.49 29.61 11.03
CA ARG A 11 -22.14 28.37 11.48
C ARG A 11 -21.57 27.10 10.84
N TYR A 12 -20.97 27.20 9.64
CA TYR A 12 -20.36 26.08 8.95
C TYR A 12 -18.91 25.80 9.38
N LEU A 13 -18.22 26.79 9.94
CA LEU A 13 -16.83 26.66 10.37
C LEU A 13 -16.66 26.06 11.78
N ALA A 14 -17.73 25.84 12.52
CA ALA A 14 -17.68 25.28 13.88
C ALA A 14 -17.78 23.73 13.94
N GLY A 15 -17.82 23.05 12.79
CA GLY A 15 -17.86 21.60 12.74
C GLY A 15 -16.99 21.06 11.60
N THR A 16 -16.28 19.98 11.83
CA THR A 16 -15.66 19.19 10.77
C THR A 16 -16.74 18.73 9.79
N GLU A 17 -16.45 18.73 8.51
CA GLU A 17 -17.33 18.24 7.44
C GLU A 17 -17.86 16.84 7.81
N GLY A 18 -19.18 16.70 7.96
CA GLY A 18 -19.83 15.46 8.39
C GLY A 18 -20.24 15.38 9.87
N ALA A 19 -19.91 16.36 10.70
CA ALA A 19 -20.43 16.41 12.06
C ALA A 19 -21.89 16.94 12.10
N PRO A 20 -22.81 16.34 12.87
CA PRO A 20 -24.14 16.87 13.05
C PRO A 20 -24.06 18.28 13.68
N PRO A 21 -24.96 19.20 13.31
CA PRO A 21 -24.94 20.56 13.84
C PRO A 21 -24.98 20.55 15.38
N VAL A 22 -24.15 21.41 15.98
CA VAL A 22 -24.10 21.57 17.44
C VAL A 22 -25.52 21.90 17.94
N PRO A 23 -26.08 21.16 18.91
CA PRO A 23 -27.41 21.44 19.43
C PRO A 23 -27.45 22.84 20.06
N PRO A 24 -28.57 23.57 19.92
CA PRO A 24 -28.72 24.87 20.54
C PRO A 24 -28.54 24.81 22.07
N PRO A 25 -28.14 25.89 22.73
CA PRO A 25 -27.99 25.93 24.19
C PRO A 25 -29.28 25.43 24.86
N GLY A 26 -29.20 24.27 25.53
CA GLY A 26 -30.37 23.57 26.11
C GLY A 26 -30.64 22.17 25.55
N GLY A 27 -29.87 21.70 24.56
CA GLY A 27 -29.99 20.35 23.97
C GLY A 27 -31.22 20.17 23.06
N TYR A 28 -31.41 18.96 22.55
CA TYR A 28 -32.62 18.61 21.80
C TYR A 28 -33.79 18.47 22.74
N ALA A 29 -34.53 19.56 23.00
CA ALA A 29 -35.68 19.58 23.87
C ALA A 29 -36.81 18.65 23.41
N GLY A 30 -36.78 18.17 22.17
CA GLY A 30 -37.77 17.23 21.62
C GLY A 30 -37.75 15.84 22.25
N ALA A 31 -36.59 15.37 22.74
CA ALA A 31 -36.47 14.04 23.35
C ALA A 31 -37.00 13.99 24.79
N ARG A 32 -37.25 15.13 25.45
CA ARG A 32 -37.75 15.20 26.84
C ARG A 32 -39.23 15.49 26.98
N ARG A 33 -39.96 15.59 25.88
CA ARG A 33 -41.43 15.79 25.93
C ARG A 33 -42.23 14.54 26.28
N ALA A 34 -41.59 13.42 26.56
CA ALA A 34 -42.27 12.25 27.11
C ALA A 34 -42.34 12.25 28.66
N GLN A 35 -41.88 13.30 29.33
CA GLN A 35 -42.21 13.46 30.75
C GLN A 35 -43.59 14.09 30.84
N SER A 36 -44.57 13.24 31.14
CA SER A 36 -45.94 13.64 31.50
C SER A 36 -45.91 14.71 32.60
N PRO A 37 -46.74 15.75 32.50
CA PRO A 37 -46.93 16.69 33.62
C PRO A 37 -47.30 15.94 34.88
N LEU A 38 -46.70 16.28 36.01
CA LEU A 38 -47.03 15.80 37.35
C LEU A 38 -48.36 16.39 37.79
N TRP A 39 -49.43 15.99 37.09
CA TRP A 39 -50.79 16.24 37.58
C TRP A 39 -51.40 14.88 37.87
N PRO A 40 -51.94 14.67 39.07
CA PRO A 40 -52.64 13.44 39.35
C PRO A 40 -53.82 13.29 38.37
N PRO A 41 -54.08 12.09 37.86
CA PRO A 41 -55.20 11.87 36.94
C PRO A 41 -56.47 12.15 37.67
N TYR A 42 -57.23 13.11 37.16
CA TYR A 42 -58.65 13.24 37.57
C TYR A 42 -59.39 11.98 37.13
N THR A 43 -59.78 11.12 38.06
CA THR A 43 -60.62 10.01 37.80
C THR A 43 -62.07 10.54 37.63
N THR A 44 -62.48 10.62 36.40
CA THR A 44 -63.93 10.85 36.10
C THR A 44 -64.66 9.52 36.33
N PRO A 45 -65.71 9.48 37.18
CA PRO A 45 -66.47 8.25 37.36
C PRO A 45 -67.23 7.97 36.07
N GLY A 46 -67.00 6.81 35.46
CA GLY A 46 -67.76 6.31 34.32
C GLY A 46 -67.02 6.07 33.00
N GLN A 47 -65.71 6.13 32.95
CA GLN A 47 -65.03 5.63 31.75
C GLN A 47 -64.95 4.10 31.74
N PRO A 48 -65.35 3.47 30.63
CA PRO A 48 -65.18 2.02 30.50
C PRO A 48 -63.73 1.68 30.52
N THR A 49 -63.27 0.75 31.36
CA THR A 49 -61.99 0.13 31.35
C THR A 49 -61.76 -0.42 29.96
N VAL A 50 -60.75 0.19 29.22
CA VAL A 50 -60.28 -0.39 27.99
C VAL A 50 -59.56 -1.67 28.40
N VAL A 51 -60.18 -2.77 28.25
CA VAL A 51 -59.57 -4.08 28.33
C VAL A 51 -58.62 -4.14 27.12
N THR A 52 -57.32 -3.96 27.36
CA THR A 52 -56.31 -4.22 26.34
C THR A 52 -56.45 -5.69 25.97
N ALA A 53 -57.04 -5.96 24.81
CA ALA A 53 -57.11 -7.32 24.31
C ALA A 53 -55.66 -7.85 24.25
N GLU A 54 -55.37 -8.87 25.03
CA GLU A 54 -54.13 -9.63 24.83
C GLU A 54 -54.13 -10.07 23.37
N THR A 55 -53.17 -9.52 22.58
CA THR A 55 -52.98 -9.96 21.22
C THR A 55 -52.52 -11.41 21.29
N VAL A 56 -53.44 -12.32 21.12
CA VAL A 56 -53.12 -13.74 20.93
C VAL A 56 -52.21 -13.82 19.73
N LYS A 57 -50.93 -14.13 19.97
CA LYS A 57 -49.96 -14.33 18.88
C LYS A 57 -50.41 -15.50 18.04
N GLU A 58 -50.99 -15.22 16.89
CA GLU A 58 -51.35 -16.26 15.93
C GLU A 58 -50.09 -17.08 15.57
N PRO A 59 -50.23 -18.41 15.47
CA PRO A 59 -49.05 -19.27 15.13
C PRO A 59 -48.48 -18.89 13.78
N ALA A 60 -47.17 -19.02 13.67
CA ALA A 60 -46.44 -18.75 12.43
C ALA A 60 -46.99 -19.61 11.28
N ASN A 61 -47.09 -19.02 10.08
CA ASN A 61 -47.56 -19.74 8.91
C ASN A 61 -46.46 -20.72 8.38
N ALA A 62 -46.90 -21.66 7.53
CA ALA A 62 -45.98 -22.65 6.92
C ALA A 62 -44.78 -22.01 6.21
N LEU A 63 -44.96 -20.85 5.56
CA LEU A 63 -43.93 -20.13 4.86
C LEU A 63 -42.80 -19.61 5.80
N GLY A 64 -43.18 -19.16 7.01
CA GLY A 64 -42.21 -18.77 8.03
C GLY A 64 -41.33 -19.94 8.51
N TRP A 65 -41.97 -21.11 8.69
CA TRP A 65 -41.23 -22.33 9.04
C TRP A 65 -40.32 -22.81 7.91
N ILE A 66 -40.79 -22.76 6.65
CA ILE A 66 -39.99 -23.11 5.48
C ILE A 66 -38.76 -22.19 5.40
N ALA A 67 -38.92 -20.88 5.60
CA ALA A 67 -37.82 -19.92 5.60
C ALA A 67 -36.77 -20.23 6.69
N LEU A 68 -37.23 -20.54 7.91
CA LEU A 68 -36.33 -20.89 9.02
C LEU A 68 -35.58 -22.19 8.75
N VAL A 69 -36.26 -23.25 8.31
CA VAL A 69 -35.67 -24.55 8.04
C VAL A 69 -34.66 -24.43 6.86
N SER A 70 -35.04 -23.74 5.78
CA SER A 70 -34.14 -23.54 4.64
C SER A 70 -32.91 -22.73 5.02
N GLY A 71 -33.03 -21.70 5.87
CA GLY A 71 -31.91 -20.92 6.38
C GLY A 71 -30.95 -21.73 7.25
N ILE A 72 -31.48 -22.59 8.14
CA ILE A 72 -30.68 -23.49 8.97
C ILE A 72 -29.95 -24.54 8.09
N LEU A 73 -30.67 -25.12 7.13
CA LEU A 73 -30.11 -26.15 6.25
C LEU A 73 -28.98 -25.57 5.38
N PHE A 74 -29.18 -24.38 4.85
CA PHE A 74 -28.14 -23.66 4.10
C PHE A 74 -26.93 -23.35 4.97
N ALA A 75 -27.14 -22.92 6.21
CA ALA A 75 -26.11 -22.69 7.19
C ALA A 75 -25.27 -23.94 7.48
N LEU A 76 -25.93 -25.10 7.64
CA LEU A 76 -25.25 -26.38 7.85
C LEU A 76 -24.45 -26.83 6.62
N ILE A 77 -24.97 -26.57 5.42
CA ILE A 77 -24.25 -26.82 4.16
C ILE A 77 -22.98 -25.95 4.11
N LEU A 78 -23.09 -24.64 4.38
CA LEU A 78 -21.94 -23.73 4.40
C LEU A 78 -20.88 -24.17 5.43
N LEU A 79 -21.30 -24.58 6.62
CA LEU A 79 -20.37 -25.11 7.63
C LEU A 79 -19.71 -26.42 7.17
N GLY A 80 -20.49 -27.35 6.62
CA GLY A 80 -19.96 -28.62 6.09
C GLY A 80 -18.92 -28.41 4.97
N THR A 81 -19.16 -27.44 4.10
CA THR A 81 -18.23 -27.11 3.02
C THR A 81 -16.95 -26.42 3.49
N LEU A 82 -17.04 -25.61 4.54
CA LEU A 82 -15.88 -25.03 5.21
C LEU A 82 -14.96 -26.14 5.74
N PHE A 83 -15.51 -27.20 6.32
CA PHE A 83 -14.72 -28.35 6.81
C PHE A 83 -14.22 -29.28 5.69
N ALA A 84 -14.94 -29.35 4.57
CA ALA A 84 -14.59 -30.20 3.43
C ALA A 84 -13.54 -29.58 2.49
N GLY A 85 -13.20 -28.29 2.65
CA GLY A 85 -12.17 -27.61 1.85
C GLY A 85 -12.55 -27.42 0.37
N GLY A 86 -13.85 -27.43 0.03
CA GLY A 86 -14.33 -27.27 -1.35
C GLY A 86 -14.09 -25.87 -1.89
N THR A 87 -13.22 -25.73 -2.89
CA THR A 87 -12.80 -24.43 -3.49
C THR A 87 -13.03 -24.33 -4.99
N ASP A 88 -13.73 -25.27 -5.62
CA ASP A 88 -13.95 -25.24 -7.06
C ASP A 88 -14.94 -24.17 -7.53
N LEU A 89 -14.68 -23.57 -8.70
CA LEU A 89 -15.51 -22.55 -9.33
C LEU A 89 -16.97 -23.00 -9.52
N LEU A 90 -17.16 -24.26 -9.94
CA LEU A 90 -18.49 -24.87 -10.11
C LEU A 90 -19.25 -24.95 -8.78
N TYR A 91 -18.54 -25.16 -7.70
CA TYR A 91 -19.09 -25.17 -6.35
C TYR A 91 -19.54 -23.77 -5.92
N GLY A 92 -18.74 -22.75 -6.19
CA GLY A 92 -19.09 -21.35 -5.91
C GLY A 92 -20.38 -20.92 -6.63
N VAL A 93 -20.55 -21.27 -7.89
CA VAL A 93 -21.76 -20.95 -8.68
C VAL A 93 -23.00 -21.67 -8.15
N THR A 94 -22.90 -22.94 -7.79
CA THR A 94 -24.00 -23.72 -7.23
C THR A 94 -24.44 -23.19 -5.85
N MET A 95 -23.48 -22.79 -5.00
CA MET A 95 -23.75 -22.16 -3.71
C MET A 95 -24.40 -20.79 -3.84
N LEU A 96 -23.98 -19.98 -4.78
CA LEU A 96 -24.62 -18.69 -5.08
C LEU A 96 -26.08 -18.89 -5.52
N ALA A 97 -26.34 -19.83 -6.41
CA ALA A 97 -27.70 -20.14 -6.87
C ALA A 97 -28.58 -20.60 -5.70
N LEU A 98 -28.09 -21.50 -4.85
CA LEU A 98 -28.80 -21.97 -3.67
C LEU A 98 -29.08 -20.81 -2.67
N GLN A 99 -28.11 -19.94 -2.47
CA GLN A 99 -28.26 -18.76 -1.62
C GLN A 99 -29.36 -17.82 -2.12
N LEU A 100 -29.43 -17.57 -3.41
CA LEU A 100 -30.48 -16.75 -4.01
C LEU A 100 -31.88 -17.34 -3.78
N VAL A 101 -32.02 -18.65 -3.87
CA VAL A 101 -33.29 -19.34 -3.58
C VAL A 101 -33.67 -19.18 -2.11
N VAL A 102 -32.75 -19.39 -1.18
CA VAL A 102 -32.97 -19.24 0.26
C VAL A 102 -33.37 -17.80 0.59
N VAL A 103 -32.66 -16.80 0.04
CA VAL A 103 -33.00 -15.38 0.24
C VAL A 103 -34.38 -15.05 -0.30
N ALA A 104 -34.78 -15.56 -1.46
CA ALA A 104 -36.11 -15.36 -2.02
C ALA A 104 -37.22 -15.90 -1.08
N VAL A 105 -37.00 -17.08 -0.50
CA VAL A 105 -37.97 -17.68 0.48
C VAL A 105 -38.00 -16.85 1.76
N ILE A 106 -36.89 -16.36 2.26
CA ILE A 106 -36.83 -15.49 3.45
C ILE A 106 -37.56 -14.18 3.18
N VAL A 107 -37.36 -13.54 2.03
CA VAL A 107 -38.06 -12.31 1.64
C VAL A 107 -39.57 -12.56 1.56
N ALA A 108 -40.01 -13.65 0.94
CA ALA A 108 -41.40 -14.02 0.88
C ALA A 108 -42.02 -14.21 2.28
N ALA A 109 -41.27 -14.82 3.21
CA ALA A 109 -41.73 -14.96 4.60
C ALA A 109 -41.83 -13.60 5.33
N LEU A 110 -40.91 -12.68 5.11
CA LEU A 110 -40.87 -11.34 5.72
C LEU A 110 -42.03 -10.45 5.29
N VAL A 111 -42.52 -10.63 4.07
CA VAL A 111 -43.69 -9.88 3.55
C VAL A 111 -45.01 -10.35 4.21
N THR A 112 -45.05 -11.55 4.75
CA THR A 112 -46.26 -12.08 5.40
C THR A 112 -46.31 -11.71 6.89
N ALA A 113 -47.44 -11.21 7.38
CA ALA A 113 -47.59 -10.79 8.78
C ALA A 113 -47.30 -11.92 9.79
N ARG A 114 -47.65 -13.18 9.46
CA ARG A 114 -47.45 -14.37 10.30
C ARG A 114 -46.11 -15.04 10.14
N GLY A 115 -45.38 -14.77 9.04
CA GLY A 115 -44.03 -15.33 8.76
C GLY A 115 -42.91 -14.40 9.17
N ARG A 116 -43.19 -13.13 9.40
CA ARG A 116 -42.18 -12.06 9.58
C ARG A 116 -41.17 -12.34 10.68
N MET A 117 -41.59 -12.88 11.81
CA MET A 117 -40.70 -13.15 12.93
C MET A 117 -39.74 -14.31 12.62
N LEU A 118 -40.22 -15.41 12.08
CA LEU A 118 -39.36 -16.54 11.68
C LEU A 118 -38.50 -16.20 10.48
N GLY A 119 -38.98 -15.41 9.52
CA GLY A 119 -38.21 -14.88 8.41
C GLY A 119 -37.08 -13.96 8.86
N ALA A 120 -37.31 -13.12 9.88
CA ALA A 120 -36.25 -12.28 10.45
C ALA A 120 -35.15 -13.10 11.15
N VAL A 121 -35.53 -14.15 11.89
CA VAL A 121 -34.57 -15.09 12.50
C VAL A 121 -33.78 -15.83 11.43
N ALA A 122 -34.44 -16.33 10.37
CA ALA A 122 -33.78 -16.98 9.24
C ALA A 122 -32.78 -16.04 8.55
N LEU A 123 -33.16 -14.77 8.34
CA LEU A 123 -32.27 -13.76 7.76
C LEU A 123 -31.03 -13.51 8.64
N ALA A 124 -31.25 -13.37 9.96
CA ALA A 124 -30.13 -13.16 10.89
C ALA A 124 -29.14 -14.34 10.88
N ILE A 125 -29.64 -15.58 10.92
CA ILE A 125 -28.80 -16.79 10.82
C ILE A 125 -28.02 -16.80 9.51
N THR A 126 -28.68 -16.56 8.38
CA THR A 126 -28.04 -16.56 7.06
C THR A 126 -27.00 -15.47 6.95
N LEU A 127 -27.24 -14.26 7.44
CA LEU A 127 -26.27 -13.16 7.41
C LEU A 127 -25.05 -13.43 8.31
N VAL A 128 -25.26 -13.84 9.55
CA VAL A 128 -24.18 -14.11 10.49
C VAL A 128 -23.26 -15.23 9.97
N LEU A 129 -23.85 -16.30 9.45
CA LEU A 129 -23.06 -17.42 8.93
C LEU A 129 -22.38 -17.13 7.58
N ASN A 130 -23.00 -16.30 6.72
CA ASN A 130 -22.31 -15.83 5.51
C ASN A 130 -21.09 -14.96 5.87
N VAL A 131 -21.22 -14.02 6.79
CA VAL A 131 -20.09 -13.17 7.23
C VAL A 131 -19.01 -14.03 7.89
N ALA A 132 -19.41 -14.98 8.75
CA ALA A 132 -18.47 -15.88 9.42
C ALA A 132 -17.74 -16.81 8.44
N THR A 133 -18.44 -17.37 7.44
CA THR A 133 -17.83 -18.24 6.42
C THR A 133 -16.92 -17.48 5.47
N VAL A 134 -17.31 -16.28 5.02
CA VAL A 134 -16.45 -15.42 4.20
C VAL A 134 -15.20 -15.01 4.99
N GLY A 135 -15.33 -14.62 6.26
CA GLY A 135 -14.21 -14.31 7.14
C GLY A 135 -13.28 -15.50 7.38
N ALA A 136 -13.84 -16.68 7.64
CA ALA A 136 -13.07 -17.91 7.83
C ALA A 136 -12.38 -18.36 6.54
N MET A 137 -13.05 -18.27 5.39
CA MET A 137 -12.43 -18.56 4.08
C MET A 137 -11.30 -17.59 3.75
N SER A 138 -11.49 -16.29 4.04
CA SER A 138 -10.42 -15.29 3.89
C SER A 138 -9.23 -15.58 4.82
N ALA A 139 -9.49 -15.93 6.08
CA ALA A 139 -8.43 -16.30 7.03
C ALA A 139 -7.72 -17.60 6.63
N LEU A 140 -8.46 -18.61 6.14
CA LEU A 140 -7.89 -19.84 5.61
C LEU A 140 -7.09 -19.59 4.34
N GLN A 141 -7.54 -18.71 3.45
CA GLN A 141 -6.83 -18.31 2.24
C GLN A 141 -5.54 -17.56 2.58
N THR A 142 -5.56 -16.68 3.60
CA THR A 142 -4.38 -15.99 4.11
C THR A 142 -3.41 -16.96 4.81
N SER A 143 -3.93 -17.94 5.54
CA SER A 143 -3.10 -19.01 6.16
C SER A 143 -2.58 -20.00 5.12
N ALA A 144 -3.36 -20.30 4.09
CA ALA A 144 -2.98 -21.19 2.99
C ALA A 144 -1.95 -20.55 2.05
N SER A 145 -1.96 -19.21 1.89
CA SER A 145 -0.90 -18.51 1.15
C SER A 145 0.48 -18.59 1.84
N GLY A 146 0.52 -18.94 3.14
CA GLY A 146 1.75 -19.24 3.88
C GLY A 146 2.13 -20.74 3.94
N SER A 147 1.25 -21.65 3.52
CA SER A 147 1.49 -23.11 3.60
C SER A 147 1.14 -23.85 2.29
N TYR A 148 1.30 -23.17 1.16
CA TYR A 148 0.96 -23.72 -0.17
C TYR A 148 1.95 -24.78 -0.69
N ASP A 149 3.09 -25.03 -0.01
CA ASP A 149 4.12 -25.98 -0.42
C ASP A 149 3.60 -27.42 -0.63
N GLY A 150 2.45 -27.76 -0.08
CA GLY A 150 1.83 -29.08 -0.25
C GLY A 150 0.89 -29.25 -1.46
N ARG A 151 0.58 -28.17 -2.21
CA ARG A 151 -0.39 -28.20 -3.33
C ARG A 151 0.13 -27.65 -4.66
N LYS A 152 1.39 -27.19 -4.72
CA LYS A 152 2.00 -26.75 -5.97
C LYS A 152 2.21 -27.97 -6.87
N SER A 153 1.86 -27.84 -8.15
CA SER A 153 2.20 -28.84 -9.15
C SER A 153 3.73 -28.95 -9.29
N ASP A 154 4.22 -30.05 -9.81
CA ASP A 154 5.67 -30.19 -10.03
C ASP A 154 6.17 -29.18 -11.07
N GLU A 155 5.32 -28.78 -12.03
CA GLU A 155 5.59 -27.70 -12.97
C GLU A 155 5.75 -26.35 -12.27
N GLN A 156 4.83 -26.00 -11.35
CA GLN A 156 4.95 -24.75 -10.56
C GLN A 156 6.20 -24.72 -9.68
N LYS A 157 6.57 -25.86 -9.08
CA LYS A 157 7.82 -25.95 -8.32
C LYS A 157 9.05 -25.79 -9.20
N HIS A 158 8.99 -26.35 -10.41
CA HIS A 158 10.04 -26.21 -11.39
C HIS A 158 10.19 -24.75 -11.82
N GLU A 159 9.09 -24.07 -12.18
CA GLU A 159 9.10 -22.65 -12.51
C GLU A 159 9.62 -21.76 -11.34
N GLU A 160 9.19 -22.04 -10.11
CA GLU A 160 9.67 -21.32 -8.93
C GLU A 160 11.15 -21.53 -8.63
N ALA A 161 11.72 -22.64 -9.08
CA ALA A 161 13.14 -22.95 -8.93
C ALA A 161 14.00 -22.40 -10.09
N TYR A 162 13.39 -21.67 -11.05
CA TYR A 162 14.10 -21.07 -12.17
C TYR A 162 15.18 -20.10 -11.67
N PRO A 163 16.47 -20.28 -12.08
CA PRO A 163 17.57 -19.50 -11.54
C PRO A 163 17.64 -18.07 -12.08
N GLY A 164 17.07 -17.80 -13.26
CA GLY A 164 17.04 -16.49 -13.90
C GLY A 164 15.82 -15.66 -13.52
N ILE A 165 15.52 -14.67 -14.36
CA ILE A 165 14.34 -13.80 -14.25
C ILE A 165 13.48 -13.98 -15.49
N LYS A 166 12.18 -14.09 -15.30
CA LYS A 166 11.19 -14.20 -16.37
C LYS A 166 11.37 -13.07 -17.41
N ASP A 167 11.24 -13.43 -18.68
CA ASP A 167 11.35 -12.49 -19.81
C ASP A 167 12.74 -11.82 -19.94
N THR A 168 13.78 -12.37 -19.29
CA THR A 168 15.17 -11.93 -19.42
C THR A 168 16.00 -13.07 -20.05
N ASP A 169 16.72 -12.77 -21.14
CA ASP A 169 17.58 -13.75 -21.77
C ASP A 169 18.77 -14.08 -20.84
N PRO A 170 18.96 -15.35 -20.44
CA PRO A 170 20.10 -15.74 -19.63
C PRO A 170 21.47 -15.37 -20.22
N SER A 171 21.58 -15.29 -21.55
CA SER A 171 22.81 -14.88 -22.22
C SER A 171 23.17 -13.41 -21.96
N GLU A 172 22.17 -12.53 -21.76
CA GLU A 172 22.40 -11.14 -21.36
C GLU A 172 23.01 -11.08 -19.95
N ILE A 173 22.48 -11.90 -19.02
CA ILE A 173 23.00 -11.99 -17.64
C ILE A 173 24.45 -12.51 -17.64
N LEU A 174 24.73 -13.54 -18.42
CA LEU A 174 26.07 -14.09 -18.53
C LEU A 174 27.05 -13.16 -19.28
N GLY A 175 26.55 -12.27 -20.11
CA GLY A 175 27.34 -11.31 -20.88
C GLY A 175 27.61 -9.98 -20.17
N GLN A 176 26.84 -9.67 -19.12
CA GLN A 176 27.02 -8.42 -18.37
C GLN A 176 28.09 -8.53 -17.27
N ALA A 177 28.47 -7.39 -16.69
CA ALA A 177 29.39 -7.32 -15.57
C ALA A 177 28.86 -8.08 -14.35
N SER A 178 29.77 -8.78 -13.67
CA SER A 178 29.45 -9.51 -12.43
C SER A 178 29.18 -8.57 -11.25
N LEU A 179 28.62 -9.11 -10.16
CA LEU A 179 28.46 -8.37 -8.91
C LEU A 179 29.77 -7.75 -8.43
N GLU A 180 30.87 -8.50 -8.52
CA GLU A 180 32.20 -8.07 -8.07
C GLU A 180 32.75 -6.96 -8.95
N GLU A 181 32.57 -7.04 -10.26
CA GLU A 181 32.98 -6.00 -11.21
C GLU A 181 32.18 -4.72 -11.02
N VAL A 182 30.84 -4.82 -10.87
CA VAL A 182 29.97 -3.68 -10.61
C VAL A 182 30.30 -3.02 -9.27
N ARG A 183 30.58 -3.81 -8.23
CA ARG A 183 31.02 -3.29 -6.92
C ARG A 183 32.32 -2.49 -7.07
N ALA A 184 33.33 -3.03 -7.74
CA ALA A 184 34.61 -2.34 -7.96
C ALA A 184 34.46 -1.06 -8.79
N ALA A 185 33.63 -1.10 -9.85
CA ALA A 185 33.34 0.08 -10.68
C ALA A 185 32.61 1.17 -9.87
N SER A 186 31.65 0.76 -9.02
CA SER A 186 30.90 1.64 -8.11
C SER A 186 31.82 2.32 -7.09
N GLU A 187 32.71 1.56 -6.45
CA GLU A 187 33.70 2.10 -5.51
C GLU A 187 34.64 3.11 -6.17
N SER A 188 35.12 2.80 -7.38
CA SER A 188 36.01 3.69 -8.15
C SER A 188 35.24 4.99 -8.50
N LEU A 189 34.05 4.89 -9.08
CA LEU A 189 33.24 6.04 -9.45
C LEU A 189 32.99 6.97 -8.25
N LEU A 190 32.50 6.40 -7.14
CA LEU A 190 32.21 7.17 -5.93
C LEU A 190 33.48 7.78 -5.30
N ALA A 191 34.63 7.13 -5.41
CA ALA A 191 35.91 7.66 -4.92
C ALA A 191 36.33 8.86 -5.74
N ASP A 192 36.32 8.74 -7.07
CA ASP A 192 36.77 9.80 -7.99
C ASP A 192 35.87 11.05 -7.88
N ILE A 193 34.55 10.86 -7.75
CA ILE A 193 33.63 11.99 -7.50
C ILE A 193 33.96 12.68 -6.17
N ARG A 194 34.18 11.91 -5.09
CA ARG A 194 34.49 12.48 -3.77
C ARG A 194 35.83 13.22 -3.79
N GLU A 195 36.83 12.67 -4.42
CA GLU A 195 38.14 13.33 -4.59
C GLU A 195 37.98 14.65 -5.36
N ARG A 196 37.31 14.62 -6.52
CA ARG A 196 37.04 15.81 -7.34
C ARG A 196 36.34 16.91 -6.56
N LEU A 197 35.25 16.57 -5.86
CA LEU A 197 34.46 17.55 -5.11
C LEU A 197 35.16 18.04 -3.82
N SER A 198 36.01 17.20 -3.21
CA SER A 198 36.86 17.65 -2.10
C SER A 198 37.90 18.64 -2.54
N ASP A 199 38.52 18.43 -3.70
CA ASP A 199 39.58 19.30 -4.25
C ASP A 199 39.01 20.65 -4.72
N GLU A 200 37.84 20.65 -5.36
CA GLU A 200 37.26 21.88 -5.93
C GLU A 200 36.45 22.70 -4.96
N PHE A 201 35.63 22.02 -4.10
CA PHE A 201 34.69 22.68 -3.22
C PHE A 201 35.05 22.53 -1.75
N GLY A 202 36.04 21.71 -1.41
CA GLY A 202 36.47 21.49 -0.02
C GLY A 202 35.54 20.62 0.81
N TYR A 203 34.65 19.83 0.16
CA TYR A 203 33.68 18.99 0.90
C TYR A 203 34.35 17.85 1.64
N THR A 204 33.81 17.53 2.80
CA THR A 204 34.17 16.38 3.60
C THR A 204 33.02 15.35 3.59
N TRP A 205 33.36 14.08 3.75
CA TRP A 205 32.42 12.99 3.48
C TRP A 205 32.16 12.13 4.70
N VAL A 206 30.93 11.67 4.81
CA VAL A 206 30.50 10.62 5.73
C VAL A 206 29.82 9.51 4.94
N GLN A 207 30.17 8.27 5.31
CA GLN A 207 29.47 7.11 4.78
C GLN A 207 28.15 6.93 5.55
N ALA A 208 27.04 6.88 4.85
CA ALA A 208 25.71 6.68 5.39
C ALA A 208 25.19 5.30 4.98
N GLY A 209 24.81 4.49 5.97
CA GLY A 209 24.39 3.12 5.72
C GLY A 209 25.52 2.17 5.37
N SER A 210 25.16 1.03 4.81
CA SER A 210 26.07 -0.01 4.32
C SER A 210 25.60 -0.52 2.98
N GLU A 211 26.48 -1.19 2.25
CA GLU A 211 26.08 -1.98 1.08
C GLU A 211 24.92 -2.91 1.42
N ASP A 212 23.96 -3.02 0.52
CA ASP A 212 22.79 -3.90 0.62
C ASP A 212 22.70 -4.79 -0.62
N LEU A 213 22.54 -6.09 -0.41
CA LEU A 213 22.32 -7.08 -1.44
C LEU A 213 20.97 -7.75 -1.21
N ARG A 214 20.09 -7.67 -2.20
CA ARG A 214 18.77 -8.28 -2.12
C ARG A 214 18.61 -9.33 -3.22
N PRO A 215 18.23 -10.57 -2.87
CA PRO A 215 17.84 -11.56 -3.87
C PRO A 215 16.67 -11.03 -4.71
N GLU A 216 16.78 -11.16 -6.03
CA GLU A 216 15.70 -10.79 -6.92
C GLU A 216 14.72 -11.95 -7.13
N ARG A 217 13.45 -11.62 -7.37
CA ARG A 217 12.41 -12.60 -7.69
C ARG A 217 12.53 -13.05 -9.14
N ASN A 218 12.35 -14.36 -9.38
CA ASN A 218 12.43 -14.92 -10.73
C ASN A 218 11.18 -14.67 -11.60
N GLY A 219 10.15 -14.03 -11.07
CA GLY A 219 8.88 -13.76 -11.79
C GLY A 219 7.91 -14.93 -11.83
N TYR A 220 8.29 -16.11 -11.36
CA TYR A 220 7.44 -17.30 -11.23
C TYR A 220 7.05 -17.61 -9.77
N GLY A 221 7.38 -16.72 -8.85
CA GLY A 221 7.03 -16.85 -7.44
C GLY A 221 8.18 -17.30 -6.54
N GLY A 222 9.32 -17.69 -7.12
CA GLY A 222 10.55 -18.04 -6.43
C GLY A 222 11.57 -16.90 -6.37
N GLU A 223 12.74 -17.22 -5.84
CA GLU A 223 13.92 -16.34 -5.88
C GLU A 223 14.82 -16.78 -7.05
N SER A 224 15.41 -15.81 -7.74
CA SER A 224 16.46 -16.05 -8.72
C SER A 224 17.83 -16.22 -8.03
N MET A 225 18.85 -16.57 -8.79
CA MET A 225 20.25 -16.51 -8.34
C MET A 225 20.85 -15.12 -8.48
N LEU A 226 20.06 -14.14 -8.97
CA LEU A 226 20.50 -12.78 -9.20
C LEU A 226 20.20 -11.90 -8.00
N VAL A 227 20.98 -10.85 -7.85
CA VAL A 227 20.85 -9.88 -6.77
C VAL A 227 20.72 -8.47 -7.30
N GLU A 228 19.98 -7.65 -6.56
CA GLU A 228 20.03 -6.21 -6.62
C GLU A 228 21.10 -5.73 -5.64
N PHE A 229 22.00 -4.88 -6.14
CA PHE A 229 23.08 -4.26 -5.39
C PHE A 229 22.75 -2.79 -5.14
N THR A 230 22.90 -2.34 -3.91
CA THR A 230 22.91 -0.93 -3.54
C THR A 230 24.19 -0.63 -2.80
N SER A 231 24.99 0.33 -3.28
CA SER A 231 26.21 0.74 -2.59
C SER A 231 25.92 1.38 -1.25
N ALA A 232 26.90 1.43 -0.35
CA ALA A 232 26.84 2.39 0.73
C ALA A 232 26.73 3.81 0.14
N ALA A 233 25.83 4.63 0.71
CA ALA A 233 25.72 6.02 0.30
C ALA A 233 26.88 6.84 0.89
N TRP A 234 27.33 7.84 0.15
CA TRP A 234 28.27 8.84 0.63
C TRP A 234 27.59 10.21 0.67
N ALA A 235 27.70 10.92 1.76
CA ALA A 235 27.08 12.22 1.92
C ALA A 235 28.10 13.27 2.36
N THR A 236 27.90 14.53 1.94
CA THR A 236 28.70 15.65 2.43
C THR A 236 28.31 16.01 3.86
N ASN A 237 29.29 16.48 4.66
CA ASN A 237 29.00 17.08 5.96
C ASN A 237 28.53 18.53 5.81
N GLU A 238 28.90 19.17 4.72
CA GLU A 238 28.59 20.57 4.41
C GLU A 238 27.25 20.65 3.68
N PRO A 239 26.36 21.61 4.04
CA PRO A 239 25.17 21.90 3.28
C PRO A 239 25.53 22.55 1.94
N ILE A 240 24.71 22.30 0.91
CA ILE A 240 24.81 22.94 -0.41
C ILE A 240 23.50 23.68 -0.65
N GLN A 241 23.49 25.00 -0.39
CA GLN A 241 22.28 25.81 -0.41
C GLN A 241 22.25 26.82 -1.56
N ASP A 242 23.41 27.29 -2.01
CA ASP A 242 23.51 28.23 -3.12
C ASP A 242 23.15 27.53 -4.45
N TYR A 243 22.34 28.22 -5.25
CA TYR A 243 21.86 27.68 -6.53
C TYR A 243 22.97 27.45 -7.55
N ASP A 244 23.88 28.42 -7.68
CA ASP A 244 24.97 28.35 -8.66
C ASP A 244 25.99 27.30 -8.22
N GLU A 245 26.27 27.18 -6.91
CA GLU A 245 27.10 26.11 -6.36
C GLU A 245 26.51 24.72 -6.66
N LYS A 246 25.17 24.53 -6.52
CA LYS A 246 24.54 23.26 -6.90
C LYS A 246 24.76 22.92 -8.37
N LEU A 247 24.68 23.90 -9.26
CA LEU A 247 24.93 23.69 -10.68
C LEU A 247 26.40 23.31 -10.96
N ASP A 248 27.34 24.01 -10.33
CA ASP A 248 28.78 23.73 -10.49
C ASP A 248 29.12 22.34 -9.95
N VAL A 249 28.57 21.94 -8.82
CA VAL A 249 28.74 20.59 -8.25
C VAL A 249 28.18 19.53 -9.19
N MET A 250 26.99 19.72 -9.77
CA MET A 250 26.43 18.74 -10.71
C MET A 250 27.24 18.67 -12.00
N ALA A 251 27.79 19.79 -12.49
CA ALA A 251 28.64 19.80 -13.64
C ALA A 251 30.00 19.05 -13.38
N ALA A 252 30.57 19.22 -12.19
CA ALA A 252 31.76 18.49 -11.80
C ALA A 252 31.52 16.97 -11.68
N ILE A 253 30.35 16.57 -11.18
CA ILE A 253 29.94 15.14 -11.14
C ILE A 253 29.73 14.61 -12.55
N ASP A 254 29.07 15.39 -13.43
CA ASP A 254 28.82 15.01 -14.82
C ASP A 254 30.11 14.68 -15.58
N ASP A 255 31.11 15.50 -15.41
CA ASP A 255 32.45 15.25 -15.99
C ASP A 255 33.02 13.89 -15.55
N VAL A 256 32.84 13.50 -14.28
CA VAL A 256 33.39 12.25 -13.75
C VAL A 256 32.55 11.05 -14.23
N VAL A 257 31.23 11.12 -14.20
CA VAL A 257 30.39 10.00 -14.66
C VAL A 257 30.59 9.69 -16.13
N ILE A 258 30.80 10.71 -16.97
CA ILE A 258 31.17 10.55 -18.40
C ILE A 258 32.53 9.85 -18.55
N GLN A 259 33.51 10.20 -17.72
CA GLN A 259 34.83 9.53 -17.74
C GLN A 259 34.76 8.06 -17.36
N HIS A 260 33.77 7.69 -16.51
CA HIS A 260 33.48 6.31 -16.15
C HIS A 260 32.57 5.59 -17.16
N GLY A 261 32.28 6.22 -18.30
CA GLY A 261 31.49 5.62 -19.39
C GLY A 261 29.99 5.63 -19.19
N LEU A 262 29.48 6.35 -18.20
CA LEU A 262 28.06 6.61 -18.05
C LEU A 262 27.62 7.75 -18.99
N TRP A 263 26.32 7.89 -19.17
CA TRP A 263 25.77 9.02 -19.92
C TRP A 263 25.79 10.31 -19.09
N GLU A 264 25.47 11.45 -19.74
CA GLU A 264 25.27 12.73 -19.04
C GLU A 264 24.21 12.61 -17.95
N LEU A 265 24.38 13.37 -16.86
CA LEU A 265 23.43 13.41 -15.76
C LEU A 265 22.07 13.93 -16.22
N TYR A 266 21.05 13.18 -15.92
CA TYR A 266 19.65 13.57 -16.14
C TYR A 266 19.04 14.10 -14.83
N SER A 267 18.41 15.28 -14.89
CA SER A 267 17.74 15.87 -13.75
C SER A 267 16.25 15.51 -13.74
N PHE A 268 15.77 14.92 -12.65
CA PHE A 268 14.33 14.66 -12.47
C PHE A 268 13.56 15.89 -11.99
N ASN A 269 14.20 16.78 -11.27
CA ASN A 269 13.61 17.96 -10.65
C ASN A 269 13.53 19.19 -11.58
N ASP A 270 14.15 19.12 -12.76
CA ASP A 270 14.10 20.19 -13.75
C ASP A 270 12.77 20.20 -14.51
N PRO A 271 12.19 21.39 -14.80
CA PRO A 271 10.98 21.50 -15.59
C PRO A 271 11.06 20.86 -16.99
N SER A 272 12.26 20.69 -17.55
CA SER A 272 12.49 20.03 -18.84
C SER A 272 12.44 18.49 -18.76
N SER A 273 12.39 17.91 -17.56
CA SER A 273 12.34 16.45 -17.33
C SER A 273 11.09 15.77 -17.92
N GLY A 274 10.09 16.54 -18.35
CA GLY A 274 8.83 16.03 -18.86
C GLY A 274 7.80 15.72 -17.77
N LEU A 275 8.13 15.93 -16.49
CA LEU A 275 7.18 15.87 -15.41
C LEU A 275 6.30 17.14 -15.37
N GLU A 276 5.05 16.98 -14.96
CA GLU A 276 4.16 18.14 -14.76
C GLU A 276 4.66 19.02 -13.60
N SER A 277 4.62 20.36 -13.76
CA SER A 277 5.07 21.30 -12.71
C SER A 277 4.43 21.04 -11.34
N SER A 278 3.16 20.65 -11.31
CA SER A 278 2.46 20.29 -10.09
C SER A 278 3.05 19.05 -9.40
N MET A 279 3.56 18.10 -10.17
CA MET A 279 4.23 16.91 -9.67
C MET A 279 5.64 17.25 -9.18
N ILE A 280 6.39 18.04 -9.93
CA ILE A 280 7.70 18.57 -9.52
C ILE A 280 7.57 19.30 -8.19
N ALA A 281 6.64 20.26 -8.08
CA ALA A 281 6.42 21.00 -6.84
C ALA A 281 6.06 20.10 -5.64
N LYS A 282 5.30 19.04 -5.87
CA LYS A 282 4.91 18.09 -4.83
C LYS A 282 6.09 17.22 -4.36
N LEU A 283 6.95 16.79 -5.28
CA LEU A 283 8.08 15.88 -4.97
C LEU A 283 9.28 16.65 -4.42
N TYR A 284 9.56 17.81 -4.99
CA TYR A 284 10.80 18.57 -4.74
C TYR A 284 10.59 19.86 -3.95
N GLY A 285 9.35 20.18 -3.56
CA GLY A 285 8.99 21.34 -2.74
C GLY A 285 8.60 22.58 -3.55
N SER A 286 9.05 22.70 -4.80
CA SER A 286 8.75 23.80 -5.72
C SER A 286 8.91 23.34 -7.17
N ASP A 287 8.23 24.00 -8.09
CA ASP A 287 8.46 23.85 -9.54
C ASP A 287 9.59 24.75 -10.06
N ASP A 288 10.09 25.69 -9.24
CA ASP A 288 11.30 26.49 -9.52
C ASP A 288 12.52 25.81 -8.88
N PRO A 289 13.54 25.36 -9.66
CA PRO A 289 14.74 24.73 -9.13
C PRO A 289 15.48 25.54 -8.05
N ARG A 290 15.37 26.87 -8.07
CA ARG A 290 16.00 27.74 -7.07
C ARG A 290 15.42 27.60 -5.66
N THR A 291 14.18 27.14 -5.56
CA THR A 291 13.43 27.04 -4.29
C THR A 291 13.05 25.62 -3.93
N GLN A 292 13.60 24.63 -4.66
CA GLN A 292 13.44 23.21 -4.34
C GLN A 292 14.28 22.80 -3.14
N HIS A 293 13.67 22.03 -2.24
CA HIS A 293 14.40 21.41 -1.12
C HIS A 293 15.12 20.14 -1.49
N THR A 294 14.87 19.56 -2.68
CA THR A 294 15.52 18.34 -3.18
C THR A 294 15.83 18.50 -4.65
N TRP A 295 17.07 18.21 -5.00
CA TRP A 295 17.52 18.00 -6.37
C TRP A 295 17.85 16.52 -6.55
N GLU A 296 17.39 15.92 -7.62
CA GLU A 296 17.59 14.49 -7.91
C GLU A 296 18.12 14.32 -9.32
N TYR A 297 19.34 13.76 -9.40
CA TYR A 297 20.04 13.49 -10.65
C TYR A 297 20.34 12.01 -10.77
N TYR A 298 20.34 11.54 -11.99
CA TYR A 298 20.47 10.15 -12.36
C TYR A 298 21.27 9.99 -13.64
N THR A 299 22.06 8.92 -13.74
CA THR A 299 22.64 8.46 -15.00
C THR A 299 22.83 6.95 -15.01
N GLU A 300 22.88 6.39 -16.21
CA GLU A 300 23.16 4.99 -16.51
C GLU A 300 23.91 4.89 -17.83
N ASN A 301 24.27 3.70 -18.25
CA ASN A 301 24.70 3.40 -19.61
C ASN A 301 24.12 2.05 -20.02
N TYR A 302 22.87 2.04 -20.50
CA TYR A 302 22.21 0.82 -20.96
C TYR A 302 23.01 0.16 -22.12
N PRO A 303 23.26 -1.18 -22.12
CA PRO A 303 22.66 -2.19 -21.22
C PRO A 303 23.41 -2.48 -19.92
N GLU A 304 24.46 -1.72 -19.60
CA GLU A 304 25.21 -1.93 -18.36
C GLU A 304 24.30 -1.81 -17.12
N PRO A 305 24.50 -2.63 -16.09
CA PRO A 305 23.58 -2.71 -14.96
C PRO A 305 23.72 -1.54 -13.97
N LEU A 306 24.83 -0.77 -14.03
CA LEU A 306 25.16 0.28 -13.07
C LEU A 306 24.32 1.54 -13.32
N ARG A 307 23.70 2.04 -12.25
CA ARG A 307 22.94 3.28 -12.21
C ARG A 307 23.47 4.15 -11.09
N PHE A 308 23.73 5.40 -11.39
CA PHE A 308 24.25 6.36 -10.42
C PHE A 308 23.19 7.40 -10.07
N TYR A 309 23.15 7.78 -8.81
CA TYR A 309 22.24 8.81 -8.26
C TYR A 309 23.04 9.84 -7.48
N ALA A 310 22.73 11.12 -7.72
CA ALA A 310 23.23 12.24 -6.95
C ALA A 310 22.05 13.11 -6.48
N ASN A 311 21.86 13.22 -5.19
CA ASN A 311 20.76 13.97 -4.59
C ASN A 311 21.29 15.11 -3.72
N VAL A 312 20.79 16.33 -3.90
CA VAL A 312 21.04 17.44 -2.98
C VAL A 312 19.80 17.70 -2.15
N TYR A 313 20.00 17.75 -0.85
CA TYR A 313 18.97 18.11 0.13
C TYR A 313 19.29 19.46 0.74
N ASP A 314 18.34 20.40 0.68
CA ASP A 314 18.50 21.80 1.08
C ASP A 314 17.36 22.24 2.01
N LEU A 315 17.66 22.31 3.29
CA LEU A 315 16.69 22.70 4.31
C LEU A 315 16.38 24.21 4.31
N SER A 316 17.18 25.04 3.65
CA SER A 316 16.88 26.46 3.51
C SER A 316 15.62 26.72 2.67
N ASN A 317 15.25 25.75 1.84
CA ASN A 317 14.06 25.75 0.99
C ASN A 317 12.87 24.95 1.59
N ASP A 318 12.86 24.73 2.91
CA ASP A 318 11.73 24.10 3.64
C ASP A 318 11.00 25.10 4.54
N PRO A 319 10.11 25.95 4.00
CA PRO A 319 9.42 26.97 4.79
C PRO A 319 8.42 26.39 5.79
N THR A 320 8.03 25.14 5.67
CA THR A 320 7.04 24.47 6.54
C THR A 320 7.68 23.65 7.65
N GLY A 321 8.92 23.24 7.48
CA GLY A 321 9.62 22.28 8.35
C GLY A 321 9.12 20.84 8.22
N ASP A 322 8.33 20.52 7.20
CA ASP A 322 7.84 19.16 6.99
C ASP A 322 8.90 18.30 6.30
N PHE A 323 9.72 18.89 5.44
CA PHE A 323 10.86 18.22 4.84
C PHE A 323 11.93 17.91 5.89
N LEU A 324 12.23 18.86 6.79
CA LEU A 324 13.13 18.65 7.93
C LEU A 324 12.72 17.42 8.75
N LYS A 325 11.44 17.28 9.11
CA LYS A 325 10.94 16.10 9.84
C LYS A 325 11.20 14.79 9.10
N THR A 326 11.04 14.83 7.77
CA THR A 326 11.32 13.67 6.92
C THR A 326 12.81 13.31 6.95
N ARG A 327 13.69 14.31 6.84
CA ARG A 327 15.14 14.12 6.92
C ARG A 327 15.60 13.66 8.31
N GLU A 328 15.00 14.19 9.39
CA GLU A 328 15.26 13.71 10.77
C GLU A 328 14.88 12.25 10.95
N ALA A 329 13.74 11.82 10.42
CA ALA A 329 13.32 10.42 10.46
C ALA A 329 14.28 9.52 9.65
N GLN A 330 14.81 10.00 8.52
CA GLN A 330 15.82 9.30 7.74
C GLN A 330 17.14 9.22 8.47
N ASN A 331 17.64 10.34 9.00
CA ASN A 331 18.86 10.39 9.81
C ASN A 331 18.82 9.42 11.00
N ALA A 332 17.70 9.38 11.73
CA ALA A 332 17.53 8.47 12.85
C ALA A 332 17.64 6.98 12.45
N ARG A 333 17.33 6.65 11.20
CA ARG A 333 17.35 5.28 10.67
C ARG A 333 18.68 4.90 10.04
N THR A 334 19.30 5.80 9.28
CA THR A 334 20.47 5.51 8.43
C THR A 334 21.74 6.23 8.86
N GLY A 335 21.64 7.28 9.69
CA GLY A 335 22.75 8.14 10.03
C GLY A 335 23.13 9.17 8.95
N GLU A 336 22.34 9.29 7.88
CA GLU A 336 22.57 10.27 6.82
C GLU A 336 22.48 11.70 7.37
N PRO A 337 23.33 12.64 6.89
CA PRO A 337 23.17 14.07 7.15
C PRO A 337 21.78 14.58 6.76
N LEU A 338 21.31 15.60 7.46
CA LEU A 338 19.98 16.15 7.21
C LEU A 338 19.90 16.87 5.86
N GLU A 339 21.00 17.49 5.43
CA GLU A 339 21.14 18.24 4.19
C GLU A 339 22.51 17.99 3.55
N GLY A 340 22.75 18.50 2.35
CA GLY A 340 23.95 18.32 1.57
C GLY A 340 23.76 17.36 0.39
N LEU A 341 24.86 17.00 -0.26
CA LEU A 341 24.89 16.06 -1.38
C LEU A 341 24.96 14.61 -0.87
N GLN A 342 24.19 13.74 -1.50
CA GLN A 342 24.23 12.29 -1.28
C GLN A 342 24.46 11.58 -2.61
N LEU A 343 25.42 10.64 -2.63
CA LEU A 343 25.79 9.82 -3.77
C LEU A 343 25.48 8.35 -3.47
N ALA A 344 24.91 7.65 -4.44
CA ALA A 344 24.66 6.21 -4.35
C ALA A 344 24.69 5.55 -5.73
N VAL A 345 25.02 4.26 -5.75
CA VAL A 345 24.94 3.42 -6.94
C VAL A 345 23.97 2.29 -6.69
N LEU A 346 23.13 2.01 -7.67
CA LEU A 346 22.25 0.85 -7.73
C LEU A 346 22.62 0.02 -8.96
N ALA A 347 22.48 -1.30 -8.84
CA ALA A 347 22.52 -2.18 -9.99
C ALA A 347 21.62 -3.37 -9.75
N SER A 348 21.02 -3.90 -10.81
CA SER A 348 20.06 -5.00 -10.73
C SER A 348 20.46 -6.16 -11.64
N ARG A 349 19.92 -7.33 -11.37
CA ARG A 349 20.13 -8.55 -12.14
C ARG A 349 21.60 -8.99 -12.17
N LEU A 350 22.31 -8.79 -11.07
CA LEU A 350 23.72 -9.15 -10.96
C LEU A 350 23.90 -10.61 -10.55
N LEU A 351 24.79 -11.29 -11.24
CA LEU A 351 25.24 -12.64 -10.89
C LEU A 351 26.65 -12.54 -10.31
N SER A 352 26.90 -13.21 -9.16
CA SER A 352 28.25 -13.27 -8.62
C SER A 352 29.12 -14.21 -9.47
N GLU A 353 30.41 -13.93 -9.55
CA GLU A 353 31.39 -14.81 -10.21
C GLU A 353 31.39 -16.21 -9.61
N ALA A 354 31.17 -16.32 -8.30
CA ALA A 354 31.15 -17.59 -7.59
C ALA A 354 29.96 -18.46 -8.02
N ASP A 355 28.82 -17.85 -8.36
CA ASP A 355 27.60 -18.55 -8.70
C ASP A 355 27.43 -18.83 -10.20
N ARG A 356 28.31 -18.25 -11.05
CA ARG A 356 28.21 -18.34 -12.51
C ARG A 356 28.11 -19.79 -13.02
N ALA A 357 29.02 -20.66 -12.57
CA ALA A 357 29.04 -22.06 -13.00
C ALA A 357 27.80 -22.85 -12.53
N GLU A 358 27.27 -22.54 -11.36
CA GLU A 358 26.02 -23.13 -10.85
C GLU A 358 24.81 -22.62 -11.64
N PHE A 359 24.77 -21.32 -11.94
CA PHE A 359 23.73 -20.71 -12.76
C PHE A 359 23.65 -21.35 -14.15
N GLU A 360 24.79 -21.46 -14.87
CA GLU A 360 24.86 -22.12 -16.18
C GLU A 360 24.37 -23.57 -16.11
N LYS A 361 24.81 -24.33 -15.10
CA LYS A 361 24.39 -25.71 -14.89
C LYS A 361 22.89 -25.81 -14.63
N LYS A 362 22.31 -24.93 -13.80
CA LYS A 362 20.88 -24.94 -13.53
C LYS A 362 20.06 -24.60 -14.76
N LEU A 363 20.54 -23.69 -15.61
CA LEU A 363 19.86 -23.34 -16.86
C LEU A 363 19.65 -24.52 -17.81
N GLU A 364 20.53 -25.55 -17.76
CA GLU A 364 20.37 -26.77 -18.56
C GLU A 364 19.03 -27.48 -18.28
N GLU A 365 18.46 -27.29 -17.10
CA GLU A 365 17.17 -27.86 -16.70
C GLU A 365 15.96 -27.06 -17.24
N TYR A 366 16.21 -25.90 -17.87
CA TYR A 366 15.18 -24.96 -18.35
C TYR A 366 15.31 -24.61 -19.84
N PRO A 367 15.29 -25.61 -20.73
CA PRO A 367 15.40 -25.35 -22.15
C PRO A 367 14.15 -24.59 -22.65
N GLY A 368 14.32 -23.33 -23.06
CA GLY A 368 13.25 -22.50 -23.64
C GLY A 368 12.60 -21.52 -22.68
N PHE A 369 13.17 -21.30 -21.51
CA PHE A 369 12.84 -20.20 -20.60
C PHE A 369 13.51 -18.93 -21.04
#